data_98278fcbe9452b85c2bbe371a4787ddc
#
_entry.id   98278fcbe9452b85c2bbe371a4787ddc
#
_cell.length_a   1.000
_cell.length_b   1.000
_cell.length_c   1.000
_cell.angle_alpha   90.00
_cell.angle_beta   90.00
_cell.angle_gamma   90.00
#
_symmetry.space_group_name_H-M   'P 1'
#
loop_
_entity.id
_entity.type
_entity.pdbx_description
1 polymer ?
#
loop_
_entity_poly.entity_id
_entity_poly.type
_entity_poly.pdbx_seq_one_letter_code
_entity_poly.pdbx_strand_id
1 'polypeptide(L)'
;MRRTSLLTLLMAGFSFAQPLAEPAHLWDKMYYIWLFISVVIYLVVFIPGAYFLIKYRYRKGVNEEAQHVKDIPALEVLWTIIPVIIVIYLATQSFAFYKTQRTAPADSFEIKVTAFMWGWQFEYPNGKQVILFFNMYEDPETNSILPLDKIPDTAKAYIPAGVPIKALLTSQDVIHSFFVQPAKVTEDMVPGRITQMWFKINQPGEYWVFCREYCGTKHSKMVAVLKVVPKEEFEEWYGQPIDSANKVSLNKNF
;
A
#
# COMPACT_ATOMS: atom_id res chain seq x y z
N MET A 1 -41.63 4.02 -19.38
CA MET A 1 -40.44 4.53 -18.67
C MET A 1 -40.00 3.50 -17.64
N ARG A 2 -38.93 2.74 -17.88
CA ARG A 2 -38.39 1.75 -16.96
C ARG A 2 -37.70 2.50 -15.81
N ARG A 3 -38.14 2.29 -14.59
CA ARG A 3 -37.45 2.76 -13.40
C ARG A 3 -36.16 1.95 -13.24
N THR A 4 -35.05 2.49 -13.67
CA THR A 4 -33.73 1.96 -13.29
C THR A 4 -33.55 2.16 -11.80
N SER A 5 -33.38 1.08 -11.06
CA SER A 5 -33.26 1.15 -9.60
C SER A 5 -31.94 1.85 -9.23
N LEU A 6 -31.97 2.62 -8.15
CA LEU A 6 -30.79 3.32 -7.60
C LEU A 6 -29.60 2.36 -7.37
N LEU A 7 -29.90 1.07 -7.10
CA LEU A 7 -28.92 0.00 -6.95
C LEU A 7 -28.17 -0.29 -8.27
N THR A 8 -28.84 -0.20 -9.43
CA THR A 8 -28.22 -0.42 -10.74
C THR A 8 -27.28 0.74 -11.14
N LEU A 9 -27.60 1.95 -10.71
CA LEU A 9 -26.71 3.12 -10.90
C LEU A 9 -25.47 3.07 -10.00
N LEU A 10 -25.59 2.56 -8.77
CA LEU A 10 -24.45 2.38 -7.84
C LEU A 10 -23.50 1.27 -8.31
N MET A 11 -23.99 0.26 -9.02
CA MET A 11 -23.17 -0.83 -9.55
C MET A 11 -22.54 -0.54 -10.92
N ALA A 12 -23.06 0.42 -11.69
CA ALA A 12 -22.56 0.79 -13.01
C ALA A 12 -21.26 1.63 -12.98
N GLY A 13 -20.81 2.09 -11.81
CA GLY A 13 -19.59 2.88 -11.65
C GLY A 13 -18.31 2.07 -11.49
N PHE A 14 -18.38 0.74 -11.36
CA PHE A 14 -17.21 -0.12 -11.31
C PHE A 14 -16.85 -0.62 -12.71
N SER A 15 -16.37 0.28 -13.56
CA SER A 15 -15.63 -0.13 -14.73
C SER A 15 -14.36 -0.85 -14.26
N PHE A 16 -14.22 -2.15 -14.56
CA PHE A 16 -13.00 -2.92 -14.36
C PHE A 16 -11.94 -2.49 -15.39
N ALA A 17 -11.51 -1.23 -15.32
CA ALA A 17 -10.25 -0.85 -15.93
C ALA A 17 -9.14 -1.71 -15.31
N GLN A 18 -8.19 -2.17 -16.13
CA GLN A 18 -7.01 -2.88 -15.63
C GLN A 18 -6.43 -2.08 -14.46
N PRO A 19 -6.14 -2.72 -13.33
CA PRO A 19 -5.60 -1.98 -12.19
C PRO A 19 -4.31 -1.29 -12.61
N LEU A 20 -4.14 -0.04 -12.19
CA LEU A 20 -2.93 0.76 -12.46
C LEU A 20 -1.67 -0.02 -12.09
N ALA A 21 -1.73 -0.73 -10.97
CA ALA A 21 -0.64 -1.55 -10.47
C ALA A 21 -1.15 -2.73 -9.64
N GLU A 22 -0.34 -3.77 -9.55
CA GLU A 22 -0.60 -4.94 -8.72
C GLU A 22 0.39 -4.97 -7.53
N PRO A 23 -0.04 -5.45 -6.39
CA PRO A 23 -1.36 -6.00 -6.02
C PRO A 23 -2.38 -4.99 -5.46
N ALA A 24 -2.35 -3.72 -5.87
CA ALA A 24 -3.17 -2.64 -5.33
C ALA A 24 -4.68 -2.96 -5.28
N HIS A 25 -5.20 -3.67 -6.29
CA HIS A 25 -6.62 -4.04 -6.35
C HIS A 25 -7.08 -4.92 -5.17
N LEU A 26 -6.17 -5.71 -4.58
CA LEU A 26 -6.47 -6.51 -3.41
C LEU A 26 -6.62 -5.64 -2.16
N TRP A 27 -5.81 -4.58 -2.05
CA TRP A 27 -5.93 -3.56 -1.02
C TRP A 27 -7.27 -2.84 -1.09
N ASP A 28 -7.70 -2.44 -2.28
CA ASP A 28 -8.97 -1.74 -2.46
C ASP A 28 -10.14 -2.65 -2.06
N LYS A 29 -10.12 -3.92 -2.48
CA LYS A 29 -11.13 -4.90 -2.07
C LYS A 29 -11.20 -5.06 -0.55
N MET A 30 -10.06 -5.25 0.11
CA MET A 30 -9.99 -5.41 1.56
C MET A 30 -10.45 -4.15 2.27
N TYR A 31 -10.01 -2.97 1.82
CA TYR A 31 -10.40 -1.68 2.38
C TYR A 31 -11.93 -1.50 2.39
N TYR A 32 -12.61 -1.79 1.29
CA TYR A 32 -14.07 -1.65 1.23
C TYR A 32 -14.80 -2.68 2.12
N ILE A 33 -14.30 -3.89 2.24
CA ILE A 33 -14.86 -4.88 3.18
C ILE A 33 -14.74 -4.37 4.62
N TRP A 34 -13.55 -3.91 5.00
CA TRP A 34 -13.31 -3.39 6.36
C TRP A 34 -14.13 -2.13 6.63
N LEU A 35 -14.19 -1.22 5.67
CA LEU A 35 -14.99 0.00 5.78
C LEU A 35 -16.46 -0.33 5.98
N PHE A 36 -17.03 -1.24 5.17
CA PHE A 36 -18.41 -1.67 5.30
C PHE A 36 -18.71 -2.23 6.70
N ILE A 37 -17.89 -3.18 7.15
CA ILE A 37 -18.05 -3.79 8.49
C ILE A 37 -17.93 -2.72 9.59
N SER A 38 -16.94 -1.83 9.48
CA SER A 38 -16.74 -0.74 10.46
C SER A 38 -17.92 0.21 10.53
N VAL A 39 -18.48 0.60 9.38
CA VAL A 39 -19.66 1.48 9.32
C VAL A 39 -20.88 0.78 9.93
N VAL A 40 -21.09 -0.51 9.65
CA VAL A 40 -22.21 -1.26 10.25
C VAL A 40 -22.06 -1.32 11.76
N ILE A 41 -20.90 -1.69 12.28
CA ILE A 41 -20.63 -1.74 13.73
C ILE A 41 -20.82 -0.36 14.35
N TYR A 42 -20.28 0.69 13.73
CA TYR A 42 -20.46 2.06 14.19
C TYR A 42 -21.93 2.44 14.32
N LEU A 43 -22.73 2.17 13.30
CA LEU A 43 -24.16 2.50 13.32
C LEU A 43 -24.94 1.69 14.37
N VAL A 44 -24.62 0.41 14.54
CA VAL A 44 -25.24 -0.47 15.55
C VAL A 44 -24.94 0.01 16.96
N VAL A 45 -23.79 0.61 17.21
CA VAL A 45 -23.43 1.18 18.53
C VAL A 45 -23.92 2.61 18.68
N PHE A 46 -23.70 3.45 17.66
CA PHE A 46 -23.96 4.88 17.72
C PHE A 46 -25.46 5.20 17.81
N ILE A 47 -26.29 4.55 16.98
CA ILE A 47 -27.73 4.86 16.93
C ILE A 47 -28.44 4.53 18.26
N PRO A 48 -28.31 3.32 18.84
CA PRO A 48 -28.87 3.03 20.15
C PRO A 48 -28.25 3.89 21.25
N GLY A 49 -26.94 4.13 21.20
CA GLY A 49 -26.27 4.99 22.18
C GLY A 49 -26.81 6.41 22.19
N ALA A 50 -26.92 7.05 21.01
CA ALA A 50 -27.53 8.38 20.88
C ALA A 50 -28.99 8.39 21.35
N TYR A 51 -29.77 7.37 20.98
CA TYR A 51 -31.14 7.21 21.45
C TYR A 51 -31.21 7.14 22.98
N PHE A 52 -30.37 6.34 23.63
CA PHE A 52 -30.33 6.19 25.06
C PHE A 52 -29.92 7.48 25.78
N LEU A 53 -28.94 8.20 25.28
CA LEU A 53 -28.49 9.49 25.81
C LEU A 53 -29.63 10.54 25.78
N ILE A 54 -30.42 10.52 24.71
CA ILE A 54 -31.55 11.45 24.57
C ILE A 54 -32.75 11.03 25.46
N LYS A 55 -33.11 9.75 25.39
CA LYS A 55 -34.29 9.19 26.06
C LYS A 55 -34.13 9.15 27.57
N TYR A 56 -32.98 8.69 28.06
CA TYR A 56 -32.74 8.46 29.50
C TYR A 56 -31.91 9.56 30.15
N ARG A 57 -31.76 10.74 29.48
CA ARG A 57 -31.13 11.90 30.12
C ARG A 57 -31.85 12.27 31.41
N TYR A 58 -31.12 12.71 32.43
CA TYR A 58 -31.67 13.20 33.68
C TYR A 58 -32.74 14.31 33.45
N ARG A 59 -33.90 14.14 34.04
CA ARG A 59 -34.96 15.15 34.07
C ARG A 59 -35.60 15.09 35.43
N LYS A 60 -35.62 16.24 36.13
CA LYS A 60 -36.24 16.37 37.47
C LYS A 60 -37.71 15.95 37.42
N GLY A 61 -38.11 15.07 38.33
CA GLY A 61 -39.48 14.53 38.41
C GLY A 61 -39.82 13.44 37.43
N VAL A 62 -38.88 13.00 36.53
CA VAL A 62 -39.15 11.97 35.53
C VAL A 62 -38.14 10.83 35.58
N ASN A 63 -36.84 11.13 35.57
CA ASN A 63 -35.75 10.14 35.52
C ASN A 63 -34.74 10.42 36.64
N GLU A 64 -35.21 10.50 37.88
CA GLU A 64 -34.35 10.82 39.03
C GLU A 64 -33.63 9.61 39.58
N GLU A 65 -34.23 8.42 39.44
CA GLU A 65 -33.65 7.17 39.90
C GLU A 65 -33.36 6.25 38.75
N ALA A 66 -32.15 5.59 38.79
CA ALA A 66 -31.78 4.58 37.85
C ALA A 66 -32.58 3.28 38.09
N GLN A 67 -33.15 2.70 37.04
CA GLN A 67 -33.83 1.42 37.13
C GLN A 67 -32.83 0.28 36.96
N HIS A 68 -32.97 -0.74 37.77
CA HIS A 68 -32.17 -1.98 37.60
C HIS A 68 -32.62 -2.74 36.33
N VAL A 69 -31.70 -2.89 35.38
CA VAL A 69 -31.93 -3.67 34.15
C VAL A 69 -31.41 -5.08 34.41
N LYS A 70 -32.23 -6.09 34.16
CA LYS A 70 -31.79 -7.51 34.24
C LYS A 70 -30.87 -7.85 33.10
N ASP A 71 -29.85 -8.66 33.39
CA ASP A 71 -28.96 -9.22 32.40
C ASP A 71 -29.71 -10.09 31.39
N ILE A 72 -29.28 -10.02 30.14
CA ILE A 72 -29.83 -10.82 29.03
C ILE A 72 -28.72 -11.71 28.48
N PRO A 73 -28.51 -12.93 29.01
CA PRO A 73 -27.39 -13.79 28.61
C PRO A 73 -27.31 -14.07 27.11
N ALA A 74 -28.48 -14.16 26.44
CA ALA A 74 -28.52 -14.34 24.99
C ALA A 74 -27.89 -13.16 24.23
N LEU A 75 -28.08 -11.94 24.73
CA LEU A 75 -27.50 -10.75 24.13
C LEU A 75 -25.97 -10.73 24.34
N GLU A 76 -25.49 -11.15 25.51
CA GLU A 76 -24.06 -11.26 25.84
C GLU A 76 -23.35 -12.25 24.93
N VAL A 77 -23.95 -13.41 24.73
CA VAL A 77 -23.44 -14.41 23.80
C VAL A 77 -23.41 -13.86 22.36
N LEU A 78 -24.46 -13.15 21.94
CA LEU A 78 -24.56 -12.62 20.59
C LEU A 78 -23.48 -11.58 20.29
N TRP A 79 -23.26 -10.60 21.19
CA TRP A 79 -22.24 -9.57 20.98
C TRP A 79 -20.81 -10.07 21.16
N THR A 80 -20.62 -11.27 21.71
CA THR A 80 -19.33 -11.94 21.77
C THR A 80 -19.08 -12.77 20.51
N ILE A 81 -20.05 -13.57 20.09
CA ILE A 81 -19.86 -14.51 18.97
C ILE A 81 -19.81 -13.80 17.61
N ILE A 82 -20.63 -12.76 17.38
CA ILE A 82 -20.62 -12.04 16.11
C ILE A 82 -19.24 -11.40 15.82
N PRO A 83 -18.61 -10.63 16.72
CA PRO A 83 -17.27 -10.12 16.50
C PRO A 83 -16.21 -11.21 16.28
N VAL A 84 -16.31 -12.33 17.00
CA VAL A 84 -15.39 -13.47 16.81
C VAL A 84 -15.48 -14.02 15.37
N ILE A 85 -16.70 -14.23 14.86
CA ILE A 85 -16.90 -14.69 13.48
C ILE A 85 -16.33 -13.66 12.48
N ILE A 86 -16.59 -12.36 12.68
CA ILE A 86 -16.06 -11.29 11.84
C ILE A 86 -14.53 -11.32 11.82
N VAL A 87 -13.89 -11.43 12.99
CA VAL A 87 -12.42 -11.48 13.10
C VAL A 87 -11.85 -12.71 12.38
N ILE A 88 -12.44 -13.88 12.55
CA ILE A 88 -12.02 -15.11 11.86
C ILE A 88 -12.13 -14.93 10.34
N TYR A 89 -13.24 -14.38 9.85
CA TYR A 89 -13.44 -14.10 8.43
C TYR A 89 -12.37 -13.12 7.90
N LEU A 90 -12.16 -12.00 8.59
CA LEU A 90 -11.16 -10.99 8.18
C LEU A 90 -9.73 -11.56 8.23
N ALA A 91 -9.41 -12.38 9.24
CA ALA A 91 -8.11 -13.04 9.35
C ALA A 91 -7.84 -13.97 8.16
N THR A 92 -8.82 -14.77 7.75
CA THR A 92 -8.68 -15.68 6.60
C THR A 92 -8.46 -14.91 5.28
N GLN A 93 -9.20 -13.81 5.08
CA GLN A 93 -9.03 -12.96 3.89
C GLN A 93 -7.66 -12.26 3.90
N SER A 94 -7.25 -11.71 5.04
CA SER A 94 -5.96 -11.03 5.20
C SER A 94 -4.79 -12.00 4.99
N PHE A 95 -4.89 -13.23 5.45
CA PHE A 95 -3.86 -14.26 5.25
C PHE A 95 -3.68 -14.61 3.77
N ALA A 96 -4.77 -14.79 3.03
CA ALA A 96 -4.72 -15.04 1.60
C ALA A 96 -4.04 -13.88 0.84
N PHE A 97 -4.38 -12.65 1.19
CA PHE A 97 -3.76 -11.46 0.64
C PHE A 97 -2.27 -11.36 0.99
N TYR A 98 -1.91 -11.56 2.25
CA TYR A 98 -0.52 -11.58 2.71
C TYR A 98 0.33 -12.58 1.92
N LYS A 99 -0.18 -13.79 1.71
CA LYS A 99 0.51 -14.81 0.90
C LYS A 99 0.77 -14.33 -0.53
N THR A 100 -0.23 -13.71 -1.18
CA THR A 100 -0.06 -13.15 -2.52
C THR A 100 1.00 -12.05 -2.55
N GLN A 101 0.98 -11.14 -1.58
CA GLN A 101 1.95 -10.03 -1.50
C GLN A 101 3.39 -10.53 -1.27
N ARG A 102 3.58 -11.65 -0.57
CA ARG A 102 4.91 -12.21 -0.26
C ARG A 102 5.45 -13.15 -1.32
N THR A 103 4.63 -13.55 -2.29
CA THR A 103 5.03 -14.50 -3.33
C THR A 103 5.14 -13.78 -4.67
N ALA A 104 6.35 -13.39 -5.04
CA ALA A 104 6.62 -12.80 -6.34
C ALA A 104 6.30 -13.80 -7.47
N PRO A 105 5.70 -13.37 -8.58
CA PRO A 105 5.55 -14.19 -9.78
C PRO A 105 6.90 -14.75 -10.26
N ALA A 106 6.88 -15.95 -10.84
CA ALA A 106 8.10 -16.64 -11.25
C ALA A 106 8.86 -15.92 -12.38
N ASP A 107 8.17 -15.11 -13.17
CA ASP A 107 8.68 -14.31 -14.28
C ASP A 107 9.09 -12.89 -13.87
N SER A 108 9.26 -12.63 -12.58
CA SER A 108 9.63 -11.31 -12.07
C SER A 108 11.05 -10.91 -12.47
N PHE A 109 11.19 -9.65 -12.89
CA PHE A 109 12.48 -9.00 -13.05
C PHE A 109 13.01 -8.58 -11.68
N GLU A 110 14.18 -9.07 -11.28
CA GLU A 110 14.73 -8.82 -9.95
C GLU A 110 15.60 -7.57 -9.96
N ILE A 111 15.39 -6.68 -9.00
CA ILE A 111 16.25 -5.51 -8.73
C ILE A 111 16.65 -5.52 -7.25
N LYS A 112 17.82 -4.97 -6.95
CA LYS A 112 18.22 -4.70 -5.57
C LYS A 112 18.07 -3.22 -5.28
N VAL A 113 17.49 -2.90 -4.11
CA VAL A 113 17.38 -1.53 -3.63
C VAL A 113 18.02 -1.44 -2.26
N THR A 114 18.99 -0.56 -2.13
CA THR A 114 19.67 -0.29 -0.87
C THR A 114 19.34 1.11 -0.39
N ALA A 115 18.79 1.22 0.83
CA ALA A 115 18.50 2.50 1.46
C ALA A 115 19.69 3.02 2.26
N PHE A 116 19.80 4.34 2.36
CA PHE A 116 20.75 5.05 3.22
C PHE A 116 20.19 6.45 3.57
N MET A 117 20.74 7.13 4.54
CA MET A 117 20.30 8.48 4.94
C MET A 117 20.84 9.56 3.97
N TRP A 118 20.04 10.22 3.10
CA TRP A 118 18.60 9.96 2.84
C TRP A 118 18.44 9.80 1.34
N GLY A 119 18.49 8.54 0.90
CA GLY A 119 18.46 8.21 -0.51
C GLY A 119 18.30 6.72 -0.78
N TRP A 120 18.35 6.39 -2.05
CA TRP A 120 18.11 5.05 -2.57
C TRP A 120 19.14 4.70 -3.64
N GLN A 121 19.71 3.50 -3.57
CA GLN A 121 20.53 2.93 -4.62
C GLN A 121 19.78 1.78 -5.25
N PHE A 122 19.47 1.90 -6.53
CA PHE A 122 18.90 0.82 -7.35
C PHE A 122 20.03 0.13 -8.09
N GLU A 123 20.08 -1.18 -8.02
CA GLU A 123 21.06 -2.02 -8.73
C GLU A 123 20.31 -3.04 -9.57
N TYR A 124 20.62 -3.06 -10.85
CA TYR A 124 20.02 -3.94 -11.85
C TYR A 124 20.90 -5.14 -12.12
N PRO A 125 20.34 -6.28 -12.62
CA PRO A 125 21.09 -7.52 -12.84
C PRO A 125 22.31 -7.40 -13.78
N ASN A 126 22.30 -6.43 -14.68
CA ASN A 126 23.44 -6.14 -15.59
C ASN A 126 24.57 -5.32 -14.92
N GLY A 127 24.44 -5.00 -13.63
CA GLY A 127 25.38 -4.16 -12.88
C GLY A 127 25.15 -2.66 -13.02
N LYS A 128 24.15 -2.23 -13.80
CA LYS A 128 23.77 -0.81 -13.88
C LYS A 128 23.24 -0.34 -12.53
N GLN A 129 23.67 0.84 -12.10
CA GLN A 129 23.25 1.43 -10.83
C GLN A 129 22.67 2.82 -11.04
N VAL A 130 21.65 3.14 -10.24
CA VAL A 130 21.04 4.48 -10.15
C VAL A 130 21.00 4.88 -8.67
N ILE A 131 21.66 5.98 -8.34
CA ILE A 131 21.72 6.49 -6.96
C ILE A 131 20.94 7.78 -6.90
N LEU A 132 19.95 7.81 -6.01
CA LEU A 132 18.98 8.89 -5.87
C LEU A 132 19.04 9.47 -4.46
N PHE A 133 19.36 10.76 -4.34
CA PHE A 133 19.42 11.49 -3.08
C PHE A 133 18.23 12.42 -2.92
N PHE A 134 17.82 12.70 -1.71
CA PHE A 134 16.70 13.58 -1.38
C PHE A 134 16.83 14.97 -2.03
N ASN A 135 18.05 15.53 -2.11
CA ASN A 135 18.29 16.86 -2.70
C ASN A 135 18.07 16.95 -4.21
N MET A 136 18.00 15.82 -4.90
CA MET A 136 17.63 15.77 -6.33
C MET A 136 16.15 16.12 -6.56
N TYR A 137 15.35 16.05 -5.50
CA TYR A 137 13.90 16.27 -5.51
C TYR A 137 13.51 17.54 -4.76
N GLU A 138 14.47 18.27 -4.20
CA GLU A 138 14.22 19.45 -3.38
C GLU A 138 14.37 20.73 -4.21
N ASP A 139 13.39 21.60 -4.14
CA ASP A 139 13.46 22.96 -4.67
C ASP A 139 14.38 23.79 -3.74
N PRO A 140 15.50 24.30 -4.23
CA PRO A 140 16.48 25.02 -3.41
C PRO A 140 15.95 26.34 -2.83
N GLU A 141 14.92 26.93 -3.43
CA GLU A 141 14.36 28.21 -2.98
C GLU A 141 13.29 28.01 -1.91
N THR A 142 12.43 27.03 -2.11
CA THR A 142 11.26 26.80 -1.24
C THR A 142 11.48 25.68 -0.23
N ASN A 143 12.55 24.89 -0.38
CA ASN A 143 12.85 23.70 0.42
C ASN A 143 11.68 22.67 0.40
N SER A 144 10.87 22.69 -0.65
CA SER A 144 9.77 21.74 -0.89
C SER A 144 10.16 20.67 -1.92
N ILE A 145 9.38 19.61 -2.02
CA ILE A 145 9.59 18.60 -3.06
C ILE A 145 9.09 19.15 -4.40
N LEU A 146 9.92 19.01 -5.42
CA LEU A 146 9.60 19.39 -6.80
C LEU A 146 8.41 18.58 -7.33
N PRO A 147 7.53 19.17 -8.13
CA PRO A 147 6.52 18.41 -8.87
C PRO A 147 7.18 17.46 -9.89
N LEU A 148 6.51 16.33 -10.19
CA LEU A 148 7.05 15.24 -11.03
C LEU A 148 7.60 15.72 -12.38
N ASP A 149 6.91 16.64 -13.03
CA ASP A 149 7.27 17.20 -14.34
C ASP A 149 8.56 18.03 -14.34
N LYS A 150 9.05 18.43 -13.18
CA LYS A 150 10.31 19.17 -13.01
C LYS A 150 11.50 18.29 -12.61
N ILE A 151 11.27 17.01 -12.33
CA ILE A 151 12.33 16.09 -11.93
C ILE A 151 13.06 15.60 -13.18
N PRO A 152 14.40 15.78 -13.29
CA PRO A 152 15.14 15.32 -14.45
C PRO A 152 15.20 13.78 -14.52
N ASP A 153 15.34 13.25 -15.74
CA ASP A 153 15.41 11.79 -15.96
C ASP A 153 16.61 11.12 -15.27
N THR A 154 17.67 11.87 -15.02
CA THR A 154 18.84 11.41 -14.26
C THR A 154 18.55 11.17 -12.77
N ALA A 155 17.44 11.73 -12.27
CA ALA A 155 16.96 11.52 -10.91
C ALA A 155 15.78 10.53 -10.84
N LYS A 156 15.71 9.56 -11.78
CA LYS A 156 14.64 8.56 -11.86
C LYS A 156 15.20 7.15 -12.01
N ALA A 157 14.59 6.18 -11.34
CA ALA A 157 14.88 4.77 -11.54
C ALA A 157 13.91 4.20 -12.58
N TYR A 158 14.43 3.53 -13.60
CA TYR A 158 13.63 3.00 -14.70
C TYR A 158 13.13 1.59 -14.39
N ILE A 159 11.88 1.30 -14.71
CA ILE A 159 11.30 -0.05 -14.68
C ILE A 159 10.39 -0.30 -15.89
N PRO A 160 10.28 -1.55 -16.37
CA PRO A 160 9.42 -1.88 -17.49
C PRO A 160 7.94 -1.95 -17.08
N ALA A 161 7.06 -1.39 -17.92
CA ALA A 161 5.61 -1.50 -17.75
C ALA A 161 5.14 -2.95 -17.94
N GLY A 162 4.15 -3.37 -17.12
CA GLY A 162 3.53 -4.69 -17.25
C GLY A 162 4.39 -5.89 -16.85
N VAL A 163 5.63 -5.67 -16.42
CA VAL A 163 6.54 -6.72 -15.93
C VAL A 163 6.53 -6.74 -14.40
N PRO A 164 6.34 -7.91 -13.76
CA PRO A 164 6.46 -8.01 -12.32
C PRO A 164 7.90 -7.70 -11.88
N ILE A 165 8.07 -6.82 -10.93
CA ILE A 165 9.35 -6.46 -10.32
C ILE A 165 9.44 -7.12 -8.95
N LYS A 166 10.49 -7.90 -8.73
CA LYS A 166 10.88 -8.39 -7.42
C LYS A 166 12.00 -7.51 -6.89
N ALA A 167 11.73 -6.76 -5.84
CA ALA A 167 12.72 -5.91 -5.20
C ALA A 167 13.33 -6.63 -3.98
N LEU A 168 14.65 -6.81 -4.00
CA LEU A 168 15.45 -7.22 -2.85
C LEU A 168 15.90 -5.96 -2.12
N LEU A 169 15.56 -5.84 -0.84
CA LEU A 169 15.64 -4.61 -0.07
C LEU A 169 16.61 -4.77 1.11
N THR A 170 17.47 -3.79 1.30
CA THR A 170 18.37 -3.72 2.47
C THR A 170 18.68 -2.27 2.82
N SER A 171 19.30 -2.02 3.96
CA SER A 171 19.77 -0.71 4.38
C SER A 171 21.25 -0.74 4.77
N GLN A 172 21.94 0.39 4.57
CA GLN A 172 23.34 0.58 4.98
C GLN A 172 23.48 1.14 6.40
N ASP A 173 22.45 1.79 6.94
CA ASP A 173 22.55 2.56 8.19
C ASP A 173 21.41 2.27 9.18
N VAL A 174 20.27 2.91 9.03
CA VAL A 174 19.10 2.74 9.90
C VAL A 174 17.99 1.98 9.19
N ILE A 175 16.90 1.67 9.88
CA ILE A 175 15.72 1.11 9.24
C ILE A 175 15.05 2.18 8.39
N HIS A 176 14.73 1.82 7.15
CA HIS A 176 13.89 2.56 6.22
C HIS A 176 12.73 1.68 5.79
N SER A 177 11.78 2.21 5.03
CA SER A 177 10.71 1.40 4.46
C SER A 177 10.40 1.86 3.03
N PHE A 178 10.43 0.92 2.09
CA PHE A 178 10.25 1.19 0.66
C PHE A 178 8.78 1.08 0.30
N PHE A 179 8.14 2.19 0.02
CA PHE A 179 6.72 2.24 -0.34
C PHE A 179 6.52 2.64 -1.80
N VAL A 180 5.99 1.73 -2.59
CA VAL A 180 5.62 1.97 -3.99
C VAL A 180 4.16 2.40 -4.05
N GLN A 181 3.94 3.70 -4.22
CA GLN A 181 2.62 4.32 -4.10
C GLN A 181 1.53 3.69 -5.00
N PRO A 182 1.72 3.52 -6.32
CA PRO A 182 0.66 2.99 -7.19
C PRO A 182 0.30 1.54 -6.88
N ALA A 183 1.25 0.74 -6.40
CA ALA A 183 1.04 -0.66 -6.05
C ALA A 183 0.52 -0.84 -4.62
N LYS A 184 0.56 0.22 -3.79
CA LYS A 184 0.14 0.23 -2.38
C LYS A 184 0.86 -0.83 -1.53
N VAL A 185 2.11 -1.14 -1.88
CA VAL A 185 2.93 -2.10 -1.15
C VAL A 185 4.08 -1.39 -0.44
N THR A 186 4.40 -1.88 0.74
CA THR A 186 5.51 -1.38 1.56
C THR A 186 6.27 -2.55 2.18
N GLU A 187 7.58 -2.39 2.33
CA GLU A 187 8.44 -3.36 3.00
C GLU A 187 9.60 -2.65 3.69
N ASP A 188 9.91 -3.09 4.90
CA ASP A 188 11.00 -2.53 5.69
C ASP A 188 12.36 -2.97 5.17
N MET A 189 13.29 -2.02 5.17
CA MET A 189 14.68 -2.19 4.77
C MET A 189 15.56 -2.13 6.01
N VAL A 190 15.95 -3.31 6.49
CA VAL A 190 16.63 -3.47 7.77
C VAL A 190 18.14 -3.67 7.56
N PRO A 191 19.01 -2.94 8.25
CA PRO A 191 20.46 -3.16 8.18
C PRO A 191 20.84 -4.61 8.48
N GLY A 192 21.73 -5.19 7.66
CA GLY A 192 22.20 -6.56 7.82
C GLY A 192 21.19 -7.65 7.47
N ARG A 193 20.02 -7.30 6.92
CA ARG A 193 18.99 -8.24 6.44
C ARG A 193 18.58 -7.91 5.02
N ILE A 194 18.15 -8.95 4.29
CA ILE A 194 17.50 -8.78 3.00
C ILE A 194 16.04 -9.12 3.17
N THR A 195 15.20 -8.13 2.93
CA THR A 195 13.76 -8.29 2.80
C THR A 195 13.37 -8.30 1.33
N GLN A 196 12.16 -8.63 1.00
CA GLN A 196 11.71 -8.66 -0.39
C GLN A 196 10.24 -8.29 -0.51
N MET A 197 9.92 -7.62 -1.60
CA MET A 197 8.55 -7.37 -2.04
C MET A 197 8.46 -7.49 -3.56
N TRP A 198 7.26 -7.57 -4.08
CA TRP A 198 7.03 -7.47 -5.51
C TRP A 198 5.90 -6.51 -5.83
N PHE A 199 5.96 -5.93 -7.02
CA PHE A 199 4.93 -5.08 -7.58
C PHE A 199 4.98 -5.11 -9.11
N LYS A 200 3.87 -4.73 -9.75
CA LYS A 200 3.80 -4.57 -11.20
C LYS A 200 3.02 -3.30 -11.50
N ILE A 201 3.58 -2.40 -12.30
CA ILE A 201 2.90 -1.20 -12.75
C ILE A 201 2.58 -1.39 -14.24
N ASN A 202 1.28 -1.34 -14.59
CA ASN A 202 0.82 -1.69 -15.92
C ASN A 202 0.87 -0.53 -16.91
N GLN A 203 0.81 0.71 -16.42
CA GLN A 203 0.78 1.89 -17.27
C GLN A 203 2.12 2.63 -17.23
N PRO A 204 2.70 3.00 -18.38
CA PRO A 204 3.83 3.91 -18.45
C PRO A 204 3.50 5.24 -17.75
N GLY A 205 4.51 5.83 -17.12
CA GLY A 205 4.35 7.07 -16.36
C GLY A 205 5.40 7.22 -15.27
N GLU A 206 5.26 8.25 -14.46
CA GLU A 206 6.16 8.53 -13.36
C GLU A 206 5.43 8.39 -12.03
N TYR A 207 6.03 7.65 -11.10
CA TYR A 207 5.37 7.27 -9.87
C TYR A 207 6.29 7.46 -8.67
N TRP A 208 5.72 8.00 -7.60
CA TRP A 208 6.43 8.21 -6.35
C TRP A 208 6.73 6.92 -5.58
N VAL A 209 7.91 6.92 -4.99
CA VAL A 209 8.33 6.03 -3.92
C VAL A 209 8.63 6.89 -2.69
N PHE A 210 8.23 6.42 -1.52
CA PHE A 210 8.44 7.12 -0.26
C PHE A 210 9.10 6.23 0.78
N CYS A 211 9.89 6.84 1.67
CA CYS A 211 10.26 6.20 2.91
C CYS A 211 9.08 6.25 3.89
N ARG A 212 8.73 5.11 4.51
CA ARG A 212 7.60 5.00 5.46
C ARG A 212 8.02 4.61 6.87
N GLU A 213 9.32 4.43 7.15
CA GLU A 213 9.85 4.22 8.48
C GLU A 213 10.74 5.42 8.87
N TYR A 214 10.54 5.97 10.07
CA TYR A 214 11.27 7.16 10.48
C TYR A 214 12.78 6.91 10.51
N CYS A 215 13.52 7.62 9.66
CA CYS A 215 14.95 7.45 9.43
C CYS A 215 15.78 8.72 9.69
N GLY A 216 15.24 9.69 10.42
CA GLY A 216 15.95 10.91 10.80
C GLY A 216 15.37 12.19 10.19
N THR A 217 16.12 13.30 10.23
CA THR A 217 15.62 14.66 9.96
C THR A 217 15.10 14.89 8.54
N LYS A 218 15.59 14.16 7.55
CA LYS A 218 15.14 14.28 6.14
C LYS A 218 14.19 13.14 5.74
N HIS A 219 13.63 12.41 6.70
CA HIS A 219 12.68 11.32 6.44
C HIS A 219 11.55 11.73 5.48
N SER A 220 10.91 12.87 5.70
CA SER A 220 9.81 13.36 4.86
C SER A 220 10.23 13.76 3.44
N LYS A 221 11.53 13.90 3.19
CA LYS A 221 12.10 14.25 1.88
C LYS A 221 12.78 13.06 1.20
N MET A 222 12.85 11.92 1.87
CA MET A 222 13.41 10.70 1.31
C MET A 222 12.41 10.05 0.36
N VAL A 223 12.42 10.53 -0.87
CA VAL A 223 11.57 10.07 -1.96
C VAL A 223 12.40 9.55 -3.12
N ALA A 224 11.78 8.85 -4.05
CA ALA A 224 12.31 8.53 -5.37
C ALA A 224 11.19 8.56 -6.40
N VAL A 225 11.55 8.63 -7.68
CA VAL A 225 10.63 8.49 -8.80
C VAL A 225 10.98 7.24 -9.58
N LEU A 226 10.00 6.38 -9.77
CA LEU A 226 10.06 5.29 -10.75
C LEU A 226 9.53 5.81 -12.08
N LYS A 227 10.37 5.81 -13.11
CA LYS A 227 9.97 6.03 -14.49
C LYS A 227 9.62 4.70 -15.12
N VAL A 228 8.33 4.47 -15.28
CA VAL A 228 7.78 3.27 -15.90
C VAL A 228 7.65 3.51 -17.38
N VAL A 229 8.35 2.71 -18.18
CA VAL A 229 8.39 2.86 -19.63
C VAL A 229 7.96 1.55 -20.32
N PRO A 230 7.53 1.61 -21.61
CA PRO A 230 7.33 0.39 -22.39
C PRO A 230 8.54 -0.55 -22.31
N LYS A 231 8.29 -1.86 -22.43
CA LYS A 231 9.35 -2.87 -22.29
C LYS A 231 10.52 -2.63 -23.25
N GLU A 232 10.23 -2.25 -24.47
CA GLU A 232 11.21 -1.99 -25.52
C GLU A 232 12.11 -0.78 -25.17
N GLU A 233 11.52 0.31 -24.66
CA GLU A 233 12.25 1.49 -24.20
C GLU A 233 13.11 1.17 -22.97
N PHE A 234 12.58 0.32 -22.07
CA PHE A 234 13.37 -0.14 -20.94
C PHE A 234 14.59 -0.97 -21.38
N GLU A 235 14.42 -1.91 -22.32
CA GLU A 235 15.49 -2.77 -22.84
C GLU A 235 16.59 -1.93 -23.55
N GLU A 236 16.20 -0.87 -24.24
CA GLU A 236 17.14 0.09 -24.83
C GLU A 236 17.94 0.82 -23.73
N TRP A 237 17.25 1.36 -22.74
CA TRP A 237 17.91 2.01 -21.60
C TRP A 237 18.77 1.04 -20.79
N TYR A 238 18.28 -0.18 -20.58
CA TYR A 238 18.96 -1.25 -19.83
C TYR A 238 20.18 -1.80 -20.59
N GLY A 239 20.13 -1.80 -21.91
CA GLY A 239 21.20 -2.23 -22.81
C GLY A 239 21.16 -3.71 -23.19
N GLN A 240 20.10 -4.43 -22.84
CA GLN A 240 19.88 -5.83 -23.20
C GLN A 240 18.40 -6.24 -23.03
N PRO A 241 17.92 -7.28 -23.76
CA PRO A 241 16.57 -7.80 -23.61
C PRO A 241 16.29 -8.34 -22.21
N ILE A 242 15.05 -8.15 -21.74
CA ILE A 242 14.55 -8.80 -20.52
C ILE A 242 13.89 -10.11 -20.94
N ASP A 243 14.66 -11.16 -21.04
CA ASP A 243 14.11 -12.50 -21.21
C ASP A 243 14.13 -13.29 -19.89
N SER A 244 13.48 -14.45 -19.91
CA SER A 244 13.44 -15.35 -18.76
C SER A 244 14.83 -15.95 -18.40
N ALA A 245 15.80 -15.83 -19.27
CA ALA A 245 17.18 -16.31 -19.08
C ALA A 245 18.05 -15.29 -18.33
N ASN A 246 17.69 -14.00 -18.38
CA ASN A 246 18.37 -12.94 -17.62
C ASN A 246 17.89 -12.83 -16.16
N LYS A 247 17.24 -13.86 -15.64
CA LYS A 247 17.06 -14.09 -14.20
C LYS A 247 18.40 -14.46 -13.55
N VAL A 248 19.40 -13.63 -13.75
CA VAL A 248 20.63 -13.74 -12.96
C VAL A 248 20.20 -13.40 -11.54
N SER A 249 20.08 -14.44 -10.70
CA SER A 249 20.05 -14.22 -9.27
C SER A 249 21.22 -13.29 -8.98
N LEU A 250 20.91 -12.06 -8.53
CA LEU A 250 21.93 -11.16 -8.01
C LEU A 250 22.76 -12.01 -7.06
N ASN A 251 24.01 -12.22 -7.43
CA ASN A 251 24.90 -13.22 -6.90
C ASN A 251 24.84 -13.21 -5.37
N LYS A 252 24.84 -14.38 -4.74
CA LYS A 252 24.66 -14.59 -3.29
C LYS A 252 25.73 -13.94 -2.39
N ASN A 253 26.47 -12.98 -2.89
CA ASN A 253 27.48 -12.23 -2.16
C ASN A 253 26.84 -10.95 -1.56
N PHE A 254 26.14 -11.16 -0.45
CA PHE A 254 25.75 -10.13 0.49
C PHE A 254 26.64 -10.22 1.72
#